data_b71d77688abf46b1883deea43977af0f
#
_entry.id   b71d77688abf46b1883deea43977af0f
#
_cell.length_a   1.000
_cell.length_b   1.000
_cell.length_c   1.000
_cell.angle_alpha   90.00
_cell.angle_beta   90.00
_cell.angle_gamma   90.00
#
_symmetry.space_group_name_H-M   'P 1'
#
loop_
_entity.id
_entity.type
_entity.pdbx_description
1 polymer ?
#
loop_
_entity_poly.entity_id
_entity_poly.type
_entity_poly.pdbx_seq_one_letter_code
_entity_poly.pdbx_strand_id
1 'polypeptide(L)'
;MAQKYDLTNKKVGKLTVKNLVPINERPTQTHGNYWYCDCDCGVKNIKIPTSYLTGNGNYTQYSCGCDRKIKAFLASTKIKIDEDFLQQFNDFEKFLFIHKQLTITGGKTSKTYTIDEYKEDIIYFYNDIQFNKIYDFWKQQSRGNTFYDLAKPSLDHIIPKSRGGSNKKENLQFLTVFENLSKRDMTWEEWQNFKQLTNTHSNYFIESILAE
;
A
#
# COMPACT_ATOMS: atom_id res chain seq x y z
N MET A 1 36.16 -12.81 -12.24
CA MET A 1 36.02 -11.82 -13.32
C MET A 1 35.76 -10.47 -12.66
N ALA A 2 36.62 -9.45 -12.93
CA ALA A 2 36.41 -8.12 -12.37
C ALA A 2 35.10 -7.51 -12.85
N GLN A 3 34.36 -6.90 -11.95
CA GLN A 3 33.14 -6.21 -12.25
C GLN A 3 33.42 -5.01 -13.16
N LYS A 4 32.97 -5.04 -14.40
CA LYS A 4 33.27 -4.01 -15.42
C LYS A 4 32.71 -2.64 -15.05
N TYR A 5 31.65 -2.59 -14.22
CA TYR A 5 31.00 -1.36 -13.77
C TYR A 5 30.63 -1.49 -12.28
N ASP A 6 31.10 -0.55 -11.48
CA ASP A 6 30.52 -0.29 -10.16
C ASP A 6 29.52 0.85 -10.30
N LEU A 7 28.25 0.55 -10.04
CA LEU A 7 27.15 1.51 -10.13
C LEU A 7 26.61 1.90 -8.73
N THR A 8 27.28 1.45 -7.67
CA THR A 8 26.83 1.72 -6.29
C THR A 8 26.65 3.23 -6.06
N ASN A 9 25.54 3.62 -5.49
CA ASN A 9 25.09 5.00 -5.22
C ASN A 9 24.93 5.90 -6.46
N LYS A 10 25.07 5.36 -7.68
CA LYS A 10 24.80 6.12 -8.90
C LYS A 10 23.31 6.43 -9.00
N LYS A 11 22.99 7.67 -9.39
CA LYS A 11 21.62 8.09 -9.71
C LYS A 11 21.37 7.98 -11.22
N VAL A 12 20.27 7.30 -11.60
CA VAL A 12 19.83 7.15 -12.99
C VAL A 12 18.35 7.58 -13.05
N GLY A 13 18.09 8.83 -13.42
CA GLY A 13 16.77 9.43 -13.31
C GLY A 13 16.26 9.41 -11.87
N LYS A 14 15.12 8.80 -11.62
CA LYS A 14 14.53 8.60 -10.29
C LYS A 14 15.07 7.38 -9.53
N LEU A 15 16.03 6.66 -10.11
CA LEU A 15 16.60 5.45 -9.50
C LEU A 15 17.92 5.75 -8.81
N THR A 16 18.05 5.33 -7.56
CA THR A 16 19.32 5.27 -6.83
C THR A 16 19.78 3.83 -6.77
N VAL A 17 20.93 3.52 -7.40
CA VAL A 17 21.50 2.18 -7.42
C VAL A 17 22.13 1.88 -6.04
N LYS A 18 21.84 0.70 -5.47
CA LYS A 18 22.34 0.29 -4.16
C LYS A 18 23.50 -0.70 -4.28
N ASN A 19 23.17 -1.95 -4.40
CA ASN A 19 24.14 -3.03 -4.43
C ASN A 19 23.79 -4.07 -5.49
N LEU A 20 24.75 -4.91 -5.80
CA LEU A 20 24.60 -5.98 -6.77
C LEU A 20 23.63 -7.04 -6.24
N VAL A 21 22.73 -7.52 -7.11
CA VAL A 21 21.81 -8.62 -6.79
C VAL A 21 22.59 -9.95 -6.82
N PRO A 22 22.54 -10.75 -5.75
CA PRO A 22 23.14 -12.09 -5.73
C PRO A 22 22.63 -12.96 -6.88
N ILE A 23 23.48 -13.85 -7.40
CA ILE A 23 23.17 -14.66 -8.58
C ILE A 23 21.87 -15.47 -8.41
N ASN A 24 21.68 -16.06 -7.24
CA ASN A 24 20.51 -16.86 -6.89
C ASN A 24 19.20 -16.05 -6.76
N GLU A 25 19.31 -14.71 -6.69
CA GLU A 25 18.15 -13.83 -6.57
C GLU A 25 17.81 -13.08 -7.87
N ARG A 26 18.56 -13.29 -8.95
CA ARG A 26 18.35 -12.60 -10.23
C ARG A 26 17.09 -13.12 -10.92
N PRO A 27 16.27 -12.23 -11.51
CA PRO A 27 15.02 -12.62 -12.20
C PRO A 27 15.28 -13.55 -13.40
N THR A 28 16.40 -13.33 -14.12
CA THR A 28 16.87 -14.16 -15.23
C THR A 28 18.39 -14.16 -15.29
N GLN A 29 18.99 -15.20 -15.85
CA GLN A 29 20.45 -15.24 -16.08
C GLN A 29 20.86 -14.62 -17.42
N THR A 30 19.92 -14.30 -18.31
CA THR A 30 20.15 -13.87 -19.68
C THR A 30 20.62 -12.41 -19.80
N HIS A 31 20.33 -11.57 -18.82
CA HIS A 31 20.66 -10.14 -18.84
C HIS A 31 21.93 -9.77 -18.04
N GLY A 32 22.73 -10.73 -17.64
CA GLY A 32 23.97 -10.49 -16.88
C GLY A 32 23.71 -10.03 -15.44
N ASN A 33 24.41 -9.00 -15.00
CA ASN A 33 24.31 -8.50 -13.64
C ASN A 33 23.06 -7.63 -13.43
N TYR A 34 22.43 -7.78 -12.26
CA TYR A 34 21.32 -6.96 -11.79
C TYR A 34 21.74 -6.16 -10.56
N TRP A 35 21.12 -5.01 -10.40
CA TRP A 35 21.33 -4.12 -9.27
C TRP A 35 20.03 -3.89 -8.53
N TYR A 36 20.09 -3.87 -7.21
CA TYR A 36 19.01 -3.32 -6.41
C TYR A 36 19.00 -1.81 -6.56
N CYS A 37 17.83 -1.25 -6.86
CA CYS A 37 17.62 0.18 -7.01
C CYS A 37 16.45 0.63 -6.16
N ASP A 38 16.58 1.80 -5.54
CA ASP A 38 15.46 2.50 -4.91
C ASP A 38 14.97 3.60 -5.85
N CYS A 39 13.66 3.80 -5.94
CA CYS A 39 13.07 4.87 -6.71
C CYS A 39 12.63 6.01 -5.81
N ASP A 40 12.76 7.26 -6.27
CA ASP A 40 12.34 8.45 -5.53
C ASP A 40 10.84 8.45 -5.17
N CYS A 41 10.03 7.63 -5.84
CA CYS A 41 8.62 7.43 -5.50
C CYS A 41 8.36 6.51 -4.29
N GLY A 42 9.42 6.08 -3.57
CA GLY A 42 9.32 5.23 -2.38
C GLY A 42 9.47 3.73 -2.63
N VAL A 43 9.34 3.25 -3.87
CA VAL A 43 9.54 1.82 -4.20
C VAL A 43 11.01 1.48 -4.05
N LYS A 44 11.30 0.43 -3.25
CA LYS A 44 12.67 0.00 -2.91
C LYS A 44 12.99 -1.38 -3.48
N ASN A 45 14.29 -1.68 -3.53
CA ASN A 45 14.85 -3.00 -3.89
C ASN A 45 14.37 -3.53 -5.26
N ILE A 46 14.20 -2.65 -6.24
CA ILE A 46 13.86 -3.02 -7.61
C ILE A 46 15.10 -3.65 -8.25
N LYS A 47 14.95 -4.82 -8.87
CA LYS A 47 16.04 -5.52 -9.55
C LYS A 47 16.12 -5.07 -11.01
N ILE A 48 17.16 -4.30 -11.37
CA ILE A 48 17.31 -3.71 -12.71
C ILE A 48 18.62 -4.21 -13.34
N PRO A 49 18.62 -4.66 -14.61
CA PRO A 49 19.81 -5.09 -15.31
C PRO A 49 20.82 -3.94 -15.51
N THR A 50 22.11 -4.24 -15.46
CA THR A 50 23.19 -3.27 -15.71
C THR A 50 22.99 -2.53 -17.05
N SER A 51 22.60 -3.23 -18.11
CA SER A 51 22.38 -2.64 -19.43
C SER A 51 21.34 -1.53 -19.44
N TYR A 52 20.30 -1.65 -18.60
CA TYR A 52 19.22 -0.65 -18.48
C TYR A 52 19.61 0.57 -17.65
N LEU A 53 20.64 0.43 -16.80
CA LEU A 53 21.16 1.53 -15.99
C LEU A 53 22.29 2.31 -16.69
N THR A 54 22.98 1.68 -17.64
CA THR A 54 24.14 2.28 -18.33
C THR A 54 23.84 2.82 -19.71
N GLY A 55 22.62 2.59 -20.22
CA GLY A 55 22.24 2.98 -21.60
C GLY A 55 22.89 2.13 -22.70
N ASN A 56 23.58 1.04 -22.33
CA ASN A 56 24.23 0.14 -23.30
C ASN A 56 23.27 -0.89 -23.94
N GLY A 57 21.98 -0.74 -23.71
CA GLY A 57 20.92 -1.57 -24.29
C GLY A 57 19.96 -0.72 -25.13
N ASN A 58 18.98 -1.37 -25.77
CA ASN A 58 17.94 -0.71 -26.56
C ASN A 58 16.98 0.14 -25.71
N TYR A 59 17.16 0.12 -24.38
CA TYR A 59 16.26 0.79 -23.45
C TYR A 59 17.03 1.21 -22.18
N THR A 60 16.83 2.45 -21.72
CA THR A 60 17.34 2.94 -20.44
C THR A 60 16.16 3.14 -19.48
N GLN A 61 16.27 2.58 -18.28
CA GLN A 61 15.23 2.69 -17.28
C GLN A 61 15.55 3.82 -16.30
N TYR A 62 14.70 4.85 -16.25
CA TYR A 62 14.88 6.05 -15.43
C TYR A 62 14.00 6.06 -14.16
N SER A 63 13.07 5.12 -14.02
CA SER A 63 12.18 5.00 -12.86
C SER A 63 11.71 3.56 -12.67
N CYS A 64 11.00 3.27 -11.58
CA CYS A 64 10.33 1.97 -11.38
C CYS A 64 9.11 1.75 -12.29
N GLY A 65 8.80 2.70 -13.17
CA GLY A 65 7.58 2.77 -13.96
C GLY A 65 6.48 3.64 -13.31
N CYS A 66 6.78 4.30 -12.19
CA CYS A 66 5.85 5.21 -11.51
C CYS A 66 5.35 6.33 -12.42
N ASP A 67 6.22 6.95 -13.24
CA ASP A 67 5.82 8.03 -14.15
C ASP A 67 4.74 7.59 -15.14
N ARG A 68 4.85 6.37 -15.66
CA ARG A 68 3.84 5.79 -16.53
C ARG A 68 2.55 5.52 -15.77
N LYS A 69 2.65 5.01 -14.53
CA LYS A 69 1.49 4.76 -13.65
C LYS A 69 0.77 6.06 -13.30
N ILE A 70 1.53 7.12 -12.96
CA ILE A 70 0.98 8.46 -12.66
C ILE A 70 0.23 9.02 -13.89
N LYS A 71 0.87 9.02 -15.07
CA LYS A 71 0.23 9.50 -16.31
C LYS A 71 -1.03 8.71 -16.65
N ALA A 72 -0.97 7.38 -16.55
CA ALA A 72 -2.13 6.51 -16.78
C ALA A 72 -3.26 6.78 -15.78
N PHE A 73 -2.93 7.00 -14.51
CA PHE A 73 -3.91 7.34 -13.48
C PHE A 73 -4.58 8.69 -13.79
N LEU A 74 -3.80 9.74 -14.06
CA LEU A 74 -4.33 11.08 -14.38
C LEU A 74 -5.22 11.06 -15.62
N ALA A 75 -4.89 10.24 -16.63
CA ALA A 75 -5.70 10.09 -17.82
C ALA A 75 -7.01 9.33 -17.59
N SER A 76 -7.06 8.44 -16.60
CA SER A 76 -8.22 7.56 -16.33
C SER A 76 -9.11 8.04 -15.19
N THR A 77 -8.59 8.85 -14.28
CA THR A 77 -9.36 9.31 -13.11
C THR A 77 -10.42 10.34 -13.52
N LYS A 78 -11.61 10.20 -12.93
CA LYS A 78 -12.70 11.18 -13.06
C LYS A 78 -12.53 12.38 -12.12
N ILE A 79 -11.64 12.28 -11.16
CA ILE A 79 -11.33 13.33 -10.18
C ILE A 79 -10.20 14.16 -10.76
N LYS A 80 -10.44 15.44 -11.01
CA LYS A 80 -9.47 16.35 -11.60
C LYS A 80 -8.43 16.78 -10.57
N ILE A 81 -7.38 15.99 -10.41
CA ILE A 81 -6.19 16.31 -9.63
C ILE A 81 -5.00 16.56 -10.56
N ASP A 82 -4.06 17.38 -10.10
CA ASP A 82 -2.84 17.70 -10.82
C ASP A 82 -1.67 16.80 -10.41
N GLU A 83 -0.59 16.88 -11.18
CA GLU A 83 0.63 16.12 -10.91
C GLU A 83 1.33 16.63 -9.64
N ASP A 84 1.23 17.91 -9.34
CA ASP A 84 1.86 18.53 -8.15
C ASP A 84 1.26 17.97 -6.86
N PHE A 85 -0.05 17.73 -6.83
CA PHE A 85 -0.67 17.05 -5.71
C PHE A 85 -0.11 15.62 -5.53
N LEU A 86 0.13 14.90 -6.62
CA LEU A 86 0.66 13.54 -6.56
C LEU A 86 2.12 13.47 -6.12
N GLN A 87 2.90 14.54 -6.35
CA GLN A 87 4.31 14.61 -5.93
C GLN A 87 4.48 14.70 -4.40
N GLN A 88 3.42 15.03 -3.65
CA GLN A 88 3.44 15.05 -2.19
C GLN A 88 3.53 13.64 -1.58
N PHE A 89 3.26 12.60 -2.36
CA PHE A 89 3.23 11.23 -1.88
C PHE A 89 4.47 10.46 -2.33
N ASN A 90 5.28 10.04 -1.38
CA ASN A 90 6.49 9.26 -1.62
C ASN A 90 6.22 7.79 -2.00
N ASP A 91 5.02 7.27 -1.73
CA ASP A 91 4.56 5.93 -2.16
C ASP A 91 3.28 6.05 -2.99
N PHE A 92 3.45 6.04 -4.32
CA PHE A 92 2.31 6.14 -5.24
C PHE A 92 1.40 4.89 -5.23
N GLU A 93 1.91 3.71 -4.88
CA GLU A 93 1.07 2.51 -4.76
C GLU A 93 0.15 2.61 -3.53
N LYS A 94 0.66 3.14 -2.43
CA LYS A 94 -0.11 3.44 -1.23
C LYS A 94 -1.19 4.48 -1.52
N PHE A 95 -0.84 5.57 -2.22
CA PHE A 95 -1.80 6.57 -2.70
C PHE A 95 -2.91 5.92 -3.54
N LEU A 96 -2.57 5.11 -4.55
CA LEU A 96 -3.56 4.42 -5.40
C LEU A 96 -4.46 3.48 -4.59
N PHE A 97 -3.90 2.84 -3.57
CA PHE A 97 -4.66 1.98 -2.68
C PHE A 97 -5.75 2.78 -1.94
N ILE A 98 -5.39 3.89 -1.30
CA ILE A 98 -6.32 4.77 -0.58
C ILE A 98 -7.37 5.34 -1.55
N HIS A 99 -6.93 5.87 -2.70
CA HIS A 99 -7.82 6.35 -3.75
C HIS A 99 -8.90 5.32 -4.10
N LYS A 100 -8.50 4.08 -4.34
CA LYS A 100 -9.42 2.98 -4.66
C LYS A 100 -10.40 2.70 -3.54
N GLN A 101 -9.95 2.68 -2.29
CA GLN A 101 -10.80 2.43 -1.14
C GLN A 101 -11.84 3.56 -0.98
N LEU A 102 -11.43 4.81 -1.08
CA LEU A 102 -12.33 5.97 -0.96
C LEU A 102 -13.36 6.04 -2.10
N THR A 103 -12.96 5.78 -3.33
CA THR A 103 -13.84 5.92 -4.50
C THR A 103 -14.79 4.75 -4.69
N ILE A 104 -14.36 3.52 -4.40
CA ILE A 104 -15.17 2.31 -4.55
C ILE A 104 -15.97 2.02 -3.29
N THR A 105 -15.28 1.86 -2.15
CA THR A 105 -15.89 1.42 -0.89
C THR A 105 -16.57 2.58 -0.16
N GLY A 106 -15.93 3.74 -0.11
CA GLY A 106 -16.45 4.95 0.50
C GLY A 106 -17.62 5.60 -0.27
N GLY A 107 -17.93 5.10 -1.48
CA GLY A 107 -18.98 5.67 -2.32
C GLY A 107 -18.73 7.12 -2.76
N LYS A 108 -17.47 7.57 -2.65
CA LYS A 108 -17.05 8.94 -2.95
C LYS A 108 -16.76 9.06 -4.43
N THR A 109 -17.76 9.46 -5.19
CA THR A 109 -17.67 9.69 -6.64
C THR A 109 -17.54 11.17 -6.94
N SER A 110 -17.08 11.53 -8.15
CA SER A 110 -17.02 12.91 -8.63
C SER A 110 -18.36 13.68 -8.59
N LYS A 111 -19.48 13.00 -8.33
CA LYS A 111 -20.80 13.63 -8.18
C LYS A 111 -21.12 14.04 -6.74
N THR A 112 -20.46 13.44 -5.76
CA THR A 112 -20.75 13.62 -4.33
C THR A 112 -19.56 14.17 -3.54
N TYR A 113 -18.48 14.52 -4.22
CA TYR A 113 -17.19 14.78 -3.59
C TYR A 113 -16.49 15.93 -4.30
N THR A 114 -16.20 17.00 -3.57
CA THR A 114 -15.39 18.10 -4.10
C THR A 114 -13.93 17.69 -4.21
N ILE A 115 -13.17 18.39 -5.04
CA ILE A 115 -11.73 18.12 -5.17
C ILE A 115 -10.98 18.37 -3.86
N ASP A 116 -11.41 19.36 -3.09
CA ASP A 116 -10.77 19.74 -1.83
C ASP A 116 -11.04 18.69 -0.76
N GLU A 117 -12.29 18.22 -0.61
CA GLU A 117 -12.63 17.09 0.28
C GLU A 117 -11.84 15.84 -0.09
N TYR A 118 -11.68 15.57 -1.40
CA TYR A 118 -10.89 14.44 -1.86
C TYR A 118 -9.43 14.57 -1.45
N LYS A 119 -8.81 15.74 -1.68
CA LYS A 119 -7.40 15.99 -1.32
C LYS A 119 -7.19 15.86 0.19
N GLU A 120 -8.09 16.41 0.99
CA GLU A 120 -8.04 16.31 2.45
C GLU A 120 -8.14 14.87 2.93
N ASP A 121 -9.09 14.08 2.41
CA ASP A 121 -9.27 12.69 2.81
C ASP A 121 -8.07 11.82 2.42
N ILE A 122 -7.51 12.01 1.23
CA ILE A 122 -6.29 11.30 0.82
C ILE A 122 -5.14 11.61 1.76
N ILE A 123 -4.90 12.89 2.07
CA ILE A 123 -3.82 13.31 2.99
C ILE A 123 -4.06 12.72 4.38
N TYR A 124 -5.31 12.79 4.87
CA TYR A 124 -5.68 12.26 6.18
C TYR A 124 -5.34 10.77 6.29
N PHE A 125 -5.84 9.94 5.38
CA PHE A 125 -5.59 8.49 5.43
C PHE A 125 -4.16 8.10 5.06
N TYR A 126 -3.48 8.86 4.21
CA TYR A 126 -2.07 8.58 3.89
C TYR A 126 -1.15 8.72 5.10
N ASN A 127 -1.49 9.65 6.02
CA ASN A 127 -0.76 9.90 7.25
C ASN A 127 -1.34 9.16 8.47
N ASP A 128 -2.47 8.47 8.32
CA ASP A 128 -3.11 7.74 9.40
C ASP A 128 -2.21 6.62 9.94
N ILE A 129 -1.96 6.63 11.25
CA ILE A 129 -1.03 5.69 11.90
C ILE A 129 -1.55 4.26 11.82
N GLN A 130 -2.87 4.06 12.02
CA GLN A 130 -3.47 2.74 12.01
C GLN A 130 -3.45 2.15 10.59
N PHE A 131 -3.82 2.94 9.59
CA PHE A 131 -3.71 2.52 8.19
C PHE A 131 -2.28 2.11 7.85
N ASN A 132 -1.29 2.93 8.22
CA ASN A 132 0.11 2.65 7.93
C ASN A 132 0.58 1.34 8.55
N LYS A 133 0.23 1.06 9.82
CA LYS A 133 0.56 -0.21 10.48
C LYS A 133 -0.03 -1.41 9.73
N ILE A 134 -1.31 -1.34 9.34
CA ILE A 134 -1.99 -2.42 8.61
C ILE A 134 -1.38 -2.58 7.21
N TYR A 135 -1.14 -1.47 6.50
CA TYR A 135 -0.58 -1.48 5.16
C TYR A 135 0.82 -2.09 5.12
N ASP A 136 1.70 -1.68 6.03
CA ASP A 136 3.07 -2.18 6.12
C ASP A 136 3.08 -3.66 6.52
N PHE A 137 2.26 -4.08 7.47
CA PHE A 137 2.08 -5.48 7.82
C PHE A 137 1.62 -6.32 6.63
N TRP A 138 0.59 -5.86 5.90
CA TRP A 138 0.10 -6.53 4.70
C TRP A 138 1.16 -6.65 3.60
N LYS A 139 1.95 -5.60 3.37
CA LYS A 139 3.01 -5.60 2.34
C LYS A 139 4.16 -6.57 2.66
N GLN A 140 4.33 -6.94 3.91
CA GLN A 140 5.31 -7.95 4.33
C GLN A 140 4.82 -9.39 4.07
N GLN A 141 3.51 -9.59 3.90
CA GLN A 141 2.96 -10.91 3.62
C GLN A 141 3.24 -11.33 2.18
N SER A 142 3.60 -12.61 1.98
CA SER A 142 3.77 -13.17 0.63
C SER A 142 2.41 -13.43 -0.01
N ARG A 143 2.27 -13.09 -1.29
CA ARG A 143 1.08 -13.49 -2.07
C ARG A 143 0.95 -15.00 -2.06
N GLY A 144 -0.25 -15.51 -1.84
CA GLY A 144 -0.53 -16.93 -1.67
C GLY A 144 -0.47 -17.43 -0.23
N ASN A 145 -0.02 -16.61 0.73
CA ASN A 145 -0.22 -16.89 2.14
C ASN A 145 -1.70 -16.62 2.51
N THR A 146 -2.31 -17.50 3.30
CA THR A 146 -3.70 -17.36 3.79
C THR A 146 -3.93 -16.02 4.48
N PHE A 147 -2.92 -15.48 5.17
CA PHE A 147 -3.01 -14.19 5.85
C PHE A 147 -2.94 -12.99 4.89
N TYR A 148 -2.47 -13.15 3.65
CA TYR A 148 -2.30 -12.03 2.72
C TYR A 148 -3.61 -11.29 2.47
N ASP A 149 -4.67 -12.02 2.12
CA ASP A 149 -5.96 -11.42 1.81
C ASP A 149 -6.68 -10.90 3.07
N LEU A 150 -6.55 -11.62 4.19
CA LEU A 150 -7.16 -11.24 5.46
C LEU A 150 -6.47 -10.05 6.13
N ALA A 151 -5.15 -9.90 5.94
CA ALA A 151 -4.36 -8.80 6.49
C ALA A 151 -4.49 -7.50 5.67
N LYS A 152 -5.05 -7.56 4.47
CA LYS A 152 -5.19 -6.41 3.57
C LYS A 152 -5.99 -5.29 4.23
N PRO A 153 -5.56 -4.00 4.12
CA PRO A 153 -6.37 -2.89 4.61
C PRO A 153 -7.73 -2.82 3.91
N SER A 154 -8.75 -2.52 4.66
CA SER A 154 -10.13 -2.35 4.19
C SER A 154 -10.76 -1.14 4.85
N LEU A 155 -11.36 -0.25 4.05
CA LEU A 155 -12.08 0.91 4.56
C LEU A 155 -13.40 0.45 5.19
N ASP A 156 -13.65 0.89 6.41
CA ASP A 156 -14.82 0.56 7.21
C ASP A 156 -15.51 1.82 7.73
N HIS A 157 -16.79 1.69 8.06
CA HIS A 157 -17.56 2.74 8.73
C HIS A 157 -17.58 2.51 10.24
N ILE A 158 -17.13 3.50 11.03
CA ILE A 158 -17.18 3.48 12.49
C ILE A 158 -18.62 3.22 12.96
N ILE A 159 -19.56 4.01 12.45
CA ILE A 159 -21.01 3.75 12.53
C ILE A 159 -21.43 3.21 11.17
N PRO A 160 -21.94 1.97 11.08
CA PRO A 160 -22.34 1.35 9.82
C PRO A 160 -23.40 2.17 9.05
N LYS A 161 -23.35 2.09 7.72
CA LYS A 161 -24.37 2.73 6.85
C LYS A 161 -25.78 2.28 7.16
N SER A 162 -25.96 1.00 7.48
CA SER A 162 -27.25 0.43 7.90
C SER A 162 -27.84 1.10 9.15
N ARG A 163 -26.98 1.77 9.93
CA ARG A 163 -27.33 2.50 11.16
C ARG A 163 -27.23 4.03 11.00
N GLY A 164 -27.22 4.54 9.77
CA GLY A 164 -27.17 5.98 9.48
C GLY A 164 -25.78 6.58 9.46
N GLY A 165 -24.73 5.77 9.45
CA GLY A 165 -23.35 6.24 9.36
C GLY A 165 -23.07 6.99 8.06
N SER A 166 -22.37 8.13 8.16
CA SER A 166 -22.00 8.98 7.03
C SER A 166 -20.77 8.45 6.28
N ASN A 167 -20.58 8.94 5.05
CA ASN A 167 -19.33 8.71 4.28
C ASN A 167 -18.26 9.76 4.57
N LYS A 168 -18.41 10.61 5.58
CA LYS A 168 -17.40 11.60 5.96
C LYS A 168 -16.20 10.90 6.59
N LYS A 169 -14.99 11.48 6.44
CA LYS A 169 -13.74 10.89 6.96
C LYS A 169 -13.77 10.59 8.46
N GLU A 170 -14.53 11.40 9.24
CA GLU A 170 -14.68 11.24 10.68
C GLU A 170 -15.42 9.93 11.07
N ASN A 171 -16.20 9.40 10.13
CA ASN A 171 -16.91 8.11 10.30
C ASN A 171 -16.22 6.96 9.55
N LEU A 172 -15.02 7.17 9.02
CA LEU A 172 -14.28 6.17 8.26
C LEU A 172 -12.97 5.80 8.97
N GLN A 173 -12.61 4.54 8.90
CA GLN A 173 -11.38 4.00 9.46
C GLN A 173 -10.83 2.88 8.58
N PHE A 174 -9.54 2.57 8.70
CA PHE A 174 -8.99 1.36 8.11
C PHE A 174 -8.88 0.25 9.15
N LEU A 175 -9.41 -0.90 8.80
CA LEU A 175 -9.26 -2.17 9.50
C LEU A 175 -8.57 -3.17 8.55
N THR A 176 -8.13 -4.31 9.08
CA THR A 176 -7.85 -5.46 8.21
C THR A 176 -9.14 -5.99 7.61
N VAL A 177 -9.07 -6.68 6.46
CA VAL A 177 -10.24 -7.37 5.88
C VAL A 177 -10.85 -8.32 6.91
N PHE A 178 -10.03 -9.04 7.68
CA PHE A 178 -10.50 -9.93 8.74
C PHE A 178 -11.34 -9.18 9.79
N GLU A 179 -10.85 -8.07 10.32
CA GLU A 179 -11.56 -7.28 11.32
C GLU A 179 -12.84 -6.67 10.77
N ASN A 180 -12.79 -6.13 9.53
CA ASN A 180 -13.96 -5.55 8.88
C ASN A 180 -15.06 -6.59 8.66
N LEU A 181 -14.73 -7.78 8.17
CA LEU A 181 -15.67 -8.88 8.01
C LEU A 181 -16.24 -9.36 9.35
N SER A 182 -15.43 -9.37 10.39
CA SER A 182 -15.85 -9.82 11.73
C SER A 182 -16.72 -8.77 12.45
N LYS A 183 -16.42 -7.50 12.26
CA LYS A 183 -17.18 -6.37 12.83
C LYS A 183 -18.59 -6.29 12.26
N ARG A 184 -18.78 -6.57 10.96
CA ARG A 184 -20.09 -6.48 10.27
C ARG A 184 -20.76 -5.12 10.47
N ASP A 185 -21.99 -5.13 10.99
CA ASP A 185 -22.85 -3.94 11.24
C ASP A 185 -22.77 -3.45 12.69
N MET A 186 -21.79 -3.91 13.46
CA MET A 186 -21.48 -3.36 14.77
C MET A 186 -20.86 -1.96 14.63
N THR A 187 -21.17 -1.07 15.57
CA THR A 187 -20.39 0.16 15.76
C THR A 187 -18.99 -0.20 16.22
N TRP A 188 -18.05 0.77 16.16
CA TRP A 188 -16.69 0.53 16.68
C TRP A 188 -16.68 0.17 18.15
N GLU A 189 -17.52 0.83 18.97
CA GLU A 189 -17.63 0.55 20.40
C GLU A 189 -18.16 -0.87 20.67
N GLU A 190 -19.24 -1.27 19.97
CA GLU A 190 -19.78 -2.64 20.07
C GLU A 190 -18.74 -3.69 19.67
N TRP A 191 -17.95 -3.40 18.63
CA TRP A 191 -16.87 -4.28 18.19
C TRP A 191 -15.75 -4.40 19.22
N GLN A 192 -15.32 -3.29 19.86
CA GLN A 192 -14.33 -3.33 20.93
C GLN A 192 -14.84 -4.15 22.14
N ASN A 193 -16.09 -3.92 22.54
CA ASN A 193 -16.71 -4.67 23.62
C ASN A 193 -16.80 -6.17 23.28
N PHE A 194 -17.19 -6.52 22.06
CA PHE A 194 -17.21 -7.91 21.60
C PHE A 194 -15.82 -8.56 21.67
N LYS A 195 -14.78 -7.88 21.20
CA LYS A 195 -13.40 -8.40 21.29
C LYS A 195 -12.96 -8.61 22.76
N GLN A 196 -13.29 -7.67 23.63
CA GLN A 196 -12.94 -7.79 25.04
C GLN A 196 -13.64 -8.99 25.68
N LEU A 197 -14.92 -9.18 25.41
CA LEU A 197 -15.69 -10.34 25.93
C LEU A 197 -15.12 -11.66 25.40
N THR A 198 -14.82 -11.75 24.11
CA THR A 198 -14.26 -12.97 23.51
C THR A 198 -12.87 -13.29 24.04
N ASN A 199 -12.01 -12.29 24.25
CA ASN A 199 -10.69 -12.50 24.87
C ASN A 199 -10.82 -13.00 26.31
N THR A 200 -11.72 -12.44 27.10
CA THR A 200 -11.97 -12.88 28.47
C THR A 200 -12.44 -14.35 28.49
N HIS A 201 -13.37 -14.71 27.60
CA HIS A 201 -13.86 -16.10 27.52
C HIS A 201 -12.80 -17.07 27.00
N SER A 202 -11.96 -16.64 26.03
CA SER A 202 -10.88 -17.48 25.52
C SER A 202 -9.82 -17.76 26.61
N ASN A 203 -9.49 -16.78 27.43
CA ASN A 203 -8.56 -16.97 28.55
C ASN A 203 -9.15 -17.91 29.59
N TYR A 204 -10.42 -17.77 29.94
CA TYR A 204 -11.10 -18.67 30.87
C TYR A 204 -11.12 -20.13 30.33
N PHE A 205 -11.39 -20.31 29.05
CA PHE A 205 -11.39 -21.64 28.41
C PHE A 205 -9.99 -22.27 28.42
N ILE A 206 -8.94 -21.50 28.13
CA ILE A 206 -7.55 -21.97 28.17
C ILE A 206 -7.14 -22.33 29.61
N GLU A 207 -7.48 -21.50 30.58
CA GLU A 207 -7.20 -21.77 32.01
C GLU A 207 -7.91 -23.04 32.51
N SER A 208 -9.15 -23.30 32.04
CA SER A 208 -9.87 -24.51 32.39
C SER A 208 -9.26 -25.78 31.79
N ILE A 209 -8.72 -25.71 30.58
CA ILE A 209 -8.02 -26.85 29.93
C ILE A 209 -6.68 -27.14 30.60
N LEU A 210 -5.96 -26.09 31.05
CA LEU A 210 -4.65 -26.25 31.70
C LEU A 210 -4.76 -26.68 33.19
N ALA A 211 -5.96 -26.63 33.76
CA ALA A 211 -6.23 -27.05 35.15
C ALA A 211 -6.64 -28.52 35.28
N GLU A 212 -6.87 -29.23 34.15
CA GLU A 212 -7.05 -30.69 34.06
C GLU A 212 -5.72 -31.42 33.81
#